data_5611ff42794cbb763360600f6d967229
#
_entry.id   5611ff42794cbb763360600f6d967229
#
_cell.length_a   1.000
_cell.length_b   1.000
_cell.length_c   1.000
_cell.angle_alpha   90.00
_cell.angle_beta   90.00
_cell.angle_gamma   90.00
#
_symmetry.space_group_name_H-M   'P 1'
#
loop_
_entity.id
_entity.type
_entity.pdbx_description
1 polymer ?
#
loop_
_entity_poly.entity_id
_entity_poly.type
_entity_poly.pdbx_seq_one_letter_code
_entity_poly.pdbx_strand_id
1 'polypeptide(L)'
;DGVRLSGAKLRVFKHNDLEDLERILQWAARREGHTLVITESVFSMDGDLAPILNLIELKEKYGAWLMVDEAHATGLFGKGRRGLIEEFGVGDRVDIQMGTLGKALGSAGGYICGSQQLVDLLINRARSFVFSTAPVPAQAAAAKAAVDWVQTGEAEIARTRLWGLVDQLKNGLIQRGWQLP
;
A
#
# COMPACT_ATOMS: atom_id res chain seq x y z
N ASP A 1 7.61 7.91 10.05
CA ASP A 1 7.44 8.43 11.41
C ASP A 1 6.82 7.39 12.35
N GLY A 2 5.74 6.69 11.97
CA GLY A 2 5.07 5.69 12.82
C GLY A 2 6.02 4.63 13.40
N VAL A 3 6.92 4.09 12.59
CA VAL A 3 7.93 3.11 13.07
C VAL A 3 8.83 3.71 14.15
N ARG A 4 9.25 4.97 14.00
CA ARG A 4 10.08 5.66 15.02
C ARG A 4 9.31 5.86 16.33
N LEU A 5 8.04 6.21 16.22
CA LEU A 5 7.17 6.43 17.39
C LEU A 5 6.77 5.14 18.10
N SER A 6 6.81 4.00 17.41
CA SER A 6 6.47 2.69 18.00
C SER A 6 7.50 2.16 19.00
N GLY A 7 8.73 2.72 19.01
CA GLY A 7 9.85 2.17 19.76
C GLY A 7 10.47 0.91 19.19
N ALA A 8 9.97 0.41 18.05
CA ALA A 8 10.54 -0.75 17.35
C ALA A 8 11.92 -0.43 16.78
N LYS A 9 12.75 -1.46 16.65
CA LYS A 9 14.08 -1.31 16.08
C LYS A 9 13.99 -1.10 14.57
N LEU A 10 14.21 0.13 14.11
CA LEU A 10 14.18 0.49 12.70
C LEU A 10 15.45 0.05 11.98
N ARG A 11 15.25 -0.58 10.82
CA ARG A 11 16.25 -0.81 9.78
C ARG A 11 15.69 -0.37 8.45
N VAL A 12 16.48 0.34 7.68
CA VAL A 12 16.10 0.82 6.35
C VAL A 12 16.92 0.03 5.33
N PHE A 13 16.26 -0.59 4.37
CA PHE A 13 16.90 -1.16 3.19
C PHE A 13 16.83 -0.16 2.04
N LYS A 14 17.75 -0.32 1.09
CA LYS A 14 17.80 0.53 -0.10
C LYS A 14 16.54 0.33 -0.94
N HIS A 15 16.16 1.38 -1.66
CA HIS A 15 14.97 1.38 -2.50
C HIS A 15 14.96 0.21 -3.47
N ASN A 16 13.94 -0.64 -3.38
CA ASN A 16 13.72 -1.85 -4.18
C ASN A 16 14.91 -2.86 -4.23
N ASP A 17 15.88 -2.75 -3.32
CA ASP A 17 17.05 -3.62 -3.23
C ASP A 17 16.72 -4.86 -2.38
N LEU A 18 16.41 -5.96 -3.07
CA LEU A 18 16.07 -7.23 -2.43
C LEU A 18 17.25 -7.90 -1.72
N GLU A 19 18.49 -7.70 -2.20
CA GLU A 19 19.68 -8.24 -1.57
C GLU A 19 19.95 -7.55 -0.23
N ASP A 20 19.80 -6.22 -0.20
CA ASP A 20 19.95 -5.46 1.04
C ASP A 20 18.83 -5.80 2.05
N LEU A 21 17.59 -5.98 1.56
CA LEU A 21 16.48 -6.46 2.41
C LEU A 21 16.80 -7.85 2.98
N GLU A 22 17.24 -8.79 2.15
CA GLU A 22 17.55 -10.15 2.60
C GLU A 22 18.64 -10.15 3.66
N ARG A 23 19.70 -9.35 3.48
CA ARG A 23 20.76 -9.16 4.47
C ARG A 23 20.21 -8.69 5.82
N ILE A 24 19.23 -7.77 5.81
CA ILE A 24 18.57 -7.27 7.02
C ILE A 24 17.69 -8.35 7.65
N LEU A 25 16.95 -9.12 6.85
CA LEU A 25 16.12 -10.21 7.33
C LEU A 25 16.96 -11.34 7.96
N GLN A 26 18.09 -11.70 7.37
CA GLN A 26 19.08 -12.64 7.96
C GLN A 26 19.58 -12.14 9.32
N TRP A 27 19.86 -10.84 9.43
CA TRP A 27 20.26 -10.24 10.68
C TRP A 27 19.12 -10.28 11.71
N ALA A 28 17.86 -10.03 11.31
CA ALA A 28 16.70 -10.07 12.17
C ALA A 28 16.36 -11.47 12.68
N ALA A 29 16.42 -12.48 11.81
CA ALA A 29 16.11 -13.88 12.12
C ALA A 29 17.00 -14.49 13.24
N ARG A 30 18.13 -13.87 13.55
CA ARG A 30 19.01 -14.28 14.66
C ARG A 30 18.65 -13.63 16.01
N ARG A 31 17.49 -12.96 16.08
CA ARG A 31 17.07 -12.18 17.25
C ARG A 31 15.66 -12.56 17.66
N GLU A 32 15.37 -12.35 18.91
CA GLU A 32 14.02 -12.52 19.42
C GLU A 32 13.11 -11.39 18.96
N GLY A 33 11.83 -11.70 18.79
CA GLY A 33 10.79 -10.76 18.41
C GLY A 33 10.26 -10.99 17.01
N HIS A 34 9.32 -10.14 16.59
CA HIS A 34 8.68 -10.18 15.29
C HIS A 34 9.28 -9.16 14.35
N THR A 35 9.45 -9.53 13.10
CA THR A 35 9.94 -8.63 12.04
C THR A 35 8.78 -8.24 11.15
N LEU A 36 8.63 -6.93 10.91
CA LEU A 36 7.66 -6.37 9.97
C LEU A 36 8.43 -5.65 8.85
N VAL A 37 8.26 -6.10 7.62
CA VAL A 37 8.69 -5.40 6.41
C VAL A 37 7.59 -4.44 6.01
N ILE A 38 7.93 -3.18 5.72
CA ILE A 38 6.98 -2.15 5.28
C ILE A 38 7.46 -1.57 3.97
N THR A 39 6.58 -1.51 2.98
CA THR A 39 6.83 -0.90 1.67
C THR A 39 5.59 -0.21 1.12
N GLU A 40 5.75 0.66 0.13
CA GLU A 40 4.66 1.10 -0.75
C GLU A 40 4.56 0.11 -1.92
N SER A 41 3.39 -0.05 -2.50
CA SER A 41 3.22 -0.81 -3.75
C SER A 41 3.59 0.03 -4.98
N VAL A 42 3.18 1.29 -4.97
CA VAL A 42 3.55 2.34 -5.94
C VAL A 42 4.22 3.45 -5.17
N PHE A 43 5.47 3.74 -5.45
CA PHE A 43 6.22 4.76 -4.72
C PHE A 43 5.85 6.16 -5.18
N SER A 44 5.47 6.99 -4.21
CA SER A 44 4.97 8.34 -4.47
C SER A 44 5.99 9.30 -5.08
N MET A 45 7.26 9.12 -4.78
CA MET A 45 8.34 10.03 -5.22
C MET A 45 9.02 9.55 -6.49
N ASP A 46 9.24 8.25 -6.61
CA ASP A 46 9.97 7.65 -7.73
C ASP A 46 9.04 7.21 -8.87
N GLY A 47 7.77 6.93 -8.55
CA GLY A 47 6.75 6.51 -9.51
C GLY A 47 6.90 5.06 -9.97
N ASP A 48 7.83 4.32 -9.41
CA ASP A 48 8.06 2.91 -9.70
C ASP A 48 7.25 1.97 -8.80
N LEU A 49 7.28 0.70 -9.11
CA LEU A 49 6.54 -0.35 -8.42
C LEU A 49 7.47 -1.17 -7.52
N ALA A 50 6.97 -1.54 -6.35
CA ALA A 50 7.66 -2.51 -5.50
C ALA A 50 7.64 -3.92 -6.12
N PRO A 51 8.70 -4.70 -5.97
CA PRO A 51 8.77 -6.10 -6.40
C PRO A 51 7.99 -7.01 -5.44
N ILE A 52 6.67 -6.84 -5.37
CA ILE A 52 5.76 -7.45 -4.38
C ILE A 52 5.93 -8.96 -4.27
N LEU A 53 6.03 -9.67 -5.41
CA LEU A 53 6.16 -11.13 -5.40
C LEU A 53 7.46 -11.58 -4.70
N ASN A 54 8.56 -10.90 -5.00
CA ASN A 54 9.86 -11.20 -4.38
C ASN A 54 9.89 -10.83 -2.88
N LEU A 55 9.22 -9.73 -2.51
CA LEU A 55 9.08 -9.33 -1.10
C LEU A 55 8.30 -10.37 -0.29
N ILE A 56 7.25 -10.95 -0.89
CA ILE A 56 6.47 -12.03 -0.30
C ILE A 56 7.34 -13.28 -0.10
N GLU A 57 8.12 -13.68 -1.11
CA GLU A 57 9.03 -14.82 -0.98
C GLU A 57 10.07 -14.62 0.14
N LEU A 58 10.64 -13.43 0.22
CA LEU A 58 11.58 -13.10 1.28
C LEU A 58 10.93 -13.10 2.68
N LYS A 59 9.76 -12.48 2.83
CA LYS A 59 9.09 -12.46 4.14
C LYS A 59 8.73 -13.87 4.61
N GLU A 60 8.28 -14.74 3.70
CA GLU A 60 7.96 -16.14 4.01
C GLU A 60 9.21 -16.93 4.38
N LYS A 61 10.29 -16.78 3.62
CA LYS A 61 11.59 -17.43 3.89
C LYS A 61 12.11 -17.12 5.29
N TYR A 62 11.91 -15.91 5.80
CA TYR A 62 12.42 -15.46 7.09
C TYR A 62 11.38 -15.35 8.20
N GLY A 63 10.15 -15.79 7.96
CA GLY A 63 9.06 -15.74 8.95
C GLY A 63 8.70 -14.30 9.36
N ALA A 64 8.90 -13.33 8.48
CA ALA A 64 8.54 -11.94 8.70
C ALA A 64 7.09 -11.66 8.27
N TRP A 65 6.52 -10.59 8.77
CA TRP A 65 5.28 -10.02 8.28
C TRP A 65 5.56 -8.96 7.21
N LEU A 66 4.62 -8.80 6.28
CA LEU A 66 4.68 -7.80 5.23
C LEU A 66 3.48 -6.85 5.33
N MET A 67 3.77 -5.57 5.45
CA MET A 67 2.80 -4.49 5.30
C MET A 67 3.04 -3.75 3.99
N VAL A 68 1.99 -3.61 3.18
CA VAL A 68 2.05 -2.90 1.90
C VAL A 68 1.09 -1.72 1.93
N ASP A 69 1.63 -0.54 1.65
CA ASP A 69 0.85 0.69 1.45
C ASP A 69 0.39 0.78 0.00
N GLU A 70 -0.91 0.65 -0.21
CA GLU A 70 -1.59 0.73 -1.51
C GLU A 70 -2.17 2.13 -1.81
N ALA A 71 -1.75 3.15 -1.07
CA ALA A 71 -2.35 4.48 -1.17
C ALA A 71 -2.27 5.09 -2.57
N HIS A 72 -1.24 4.75 -3.36
CA HIS A 72 -1.08 5.18 -4.76
C HIS A 72 -1.58 4.16 -5.79
N ALA A 73 -1.98 2.96 -5.36
CA ALA A 73 -2.47 1.90 -6.25
C ALA A 73 -3.99 1.72 -6.19
N THR A 74 -4.61 1.95 -5.03
CA THR A 74 -6.07 1.86 -4.83
C THR A 74 -6.81 2.79 -5.80
N GLY A 75 -7.80 2.26 -6.50
CA GLY A 75 -8.56 2.96 -7.54
C GLY A 75 -7.96 2.84 -8.94
N LEU A 76 -6.70 2.39 -9.08
CA LEU A 76 -5.96 2.38 -10.34
C LEU A 76 -5.56 0.99 -10.82
N PHE A 77 -5.04 0.15 -9.93
CA PHE A 77 -4.53 -1.19 -10.23
C PHE A 77 -5.49 -2.29 -9.79
N GLY A 78 -5.39 -3.45 -10.43
CA GLY A 78 -6.24 -4.60 -10.18
C GLY A 78 -7.59 -4.55 -10.92
N LYS A 79 -8.19 -5.71 -11.16
CA LYS A 79 -9.48 -5.82 -11.85
C LYS A 79 -10.61 -5.14 -11.07
N GLY A 80 -10.61 -5.27 -9.74
CA GLY A 80 -11.55 -4.59 -8.84
C GLY A 80 -11.05 -3.22 -8.37
N ARG A 81 -9.93 -2.73 -8.91
CA ARG A 81 -9.30 -1.46 -8.56
C ARG A 81 -8.90 -1.35 -7.08
N ARG A 82 -8.55 -2.49 -6.48
CA ARG A 82 -8.16 -2.58 -5.07
C ARG A 82 -6.67 -2.36 -4.83
N GLY A 83 -5.84 -2.39 -5.90
CA GLY A 83 -4.42 -2.15 -5.83
C GLY A 83 -3.57 -3.23 -6.48
N LEU A 84 -2.24 -3.15 -6.35
CA LEU A 84 -1.29 -4.10 -6.93
C LEU A 84 -1.36 -5.48 -6.29
N ILE A 85 -1.70 -5.58 -5.01
CA ILE A 85 -1.87 -6.87 -4.32
C ILE A 85 -3.00 -7.67 -4.98
N GLU A 86 -4.12 -7.02 -5.35
CA GLU A 86 -5.19 -7.64 -6.12
C GLU A 86 -4.73 -8.01 -7.52
N GLU A 87 -3.99 -7.13 -8.20
CA GLU A 87 -3.51 -7.36 -9.57
C GLU A 87 -2.65 -8.61 -9.67
N PHE A 88 -1.80 -8.83 -8.67
CA PHE A 88 -0.98 -10.04 -8.57
C PHE A 88 -1.69 -11.25 -7.95
N GLY A 89 -2.89 -11.09 -7.42
CA GLY A 89 -3.66 -12.17 -6.80
C GLY A 89 -3.05 -12.73 -5.52
N VAL A 90 -2.33 -11.91 -4.75
CA VAL A 90 -1.54 -12.35 -3.58
C VAL A 90 -2.07 -11.82 -2.24
N GLY A 91 -3.34 -11.47 -2.19
CA GLY A 91 -3.97 -10.89 -0.99
C GLY A 91 -3.79 -11.72 0.28
N ASP A 92 -3.89 -13.04 0.17
CA ASP A 92 -3.76 -13.98 1.31
C ASP A 92 -2.31 -14.11 1.80
N ARG A 93 -1.34 -13.62 1.05
CA ARG A 93 0.09 -13.68 1.36
C ARG A 93 0.66 -12.38 1.92
N VAL A 94 -0.14 -11.30 1.96
CA VAL A 94 0.23 -10.01 2.56
C VAL A 94 -0.49 -9.86 3.89
N ASP A 95 0.26 -9.68 4.97
CA ASP A 95 -0.29 -9.71 6.32
C ASP A 95 -1.08 -8.45 6.65
N ILE A 96 -0.63 -7.30 6.13
CA ILE A 96 -1.24 -6.00 6.38
C ILE A 96 -1.30 -5.20 5.09
N GLN A 97 -2.49 -4.77 4.70
CA GLN A 97 -2.70 -3.85 3.60
C GLN A 97 -3.18 -2.50 4.16
N MET A 98 -2.55 -1.44 3.75
CA MET A 98 -2.91 -0.07 4.14
C MET A 98 -3.29 0.72 2.90
N GLY A 99 -4.24 1.60 3.04
CA GLY A 99 -4.61 2.51 1.98
C GLY A 99 -5.19 3.82 2.51
N THR A 100 -5.54 4.70 1.59
CA THR A 100 -6.10 6.01 1.92
C THR A 100 -7.41 6.27 1.17
N LEU A 101 -8.31 6.95 1.85
CA LEU A 101 -9.54 7.47 1.25
C LEU A 101 -9.35 8.87 0.63
N GLY A 102 -8.16 9.49 0.83
CA GLY A 102 -7.90 10.88 0.48
C GLY A 102 -7.27 11.11 -0.90
N LYS A 103 -7.05 10.05 -1.69
CA LYS A 103 -6.47 10.14 -3.04
C LYS A 103 -7.51 9.80 -4.10
N ALA A 104 -7.42 8.66 -4.77
CA ALA A 104 -8.36 8.27 -5.82
C ALA A 104 -9.82 8.21 -5.35
N LEU A 105 -10.07 7.96 -4.06
CA LEU A 105 -11.42 7.91 -3.48
C LEU A 105 -11.97 9.28 -3.06
N GLY A 106 -11.21 10.38 -3.19
CA GLY A 106 -11.71 11.76 -3.08
C GLY A 106 -12.33 12.15 -1.73
N SER A 107 -12.03 11.42 -0.65
CA SER A 107 -12.54 11.70 0.69
C SER A 107 -11.37 12.02 1.64
N ALA A 108 -11.39 11.53 2.87
CA ALA A 108 -10.28 11.64 3.81
C ALA A 108 -10.24 10.44 4.76
N GLY A 109 -9.05 10.14 5.28
CA GLY A 109 -8.80 9.05 6.21
C GLY A 109 -7.91 7.98 5.61
N GLY A 110 -7.47 7.07 6.47
CA GLY A 110 -6.73 5.87 6.11
C GLY A 110 -7.42 4.63 6.65
N TYR A 111 -7.08 3.49 6.11
CA TYR A 111 -7.59 2.20 6.57
C TYR A 111 -6.49 1.15 6.60
N ILE A 112 -6.68 0.17 7.46
CA ILE A 112 -5.86 -1.02 7.55
C ILE A 112 -6.76 -2.23 7.30
N CYS A 113 -6.31 -3.13 6.44
CA CYS A 113 -6.91 -4.44 6.21
C CYS A 113 -5.92 -5.53 6.61
N GLY A 114 -6.44 -6.62 7.15
CA GLY A 114 -5.66 -7.78 7.56
C GLY A 114 -6.56 -8.84 8.19
N SER A 115 -5.97 -9.80 8.91
CA SER A 115 -6.75 -10.82 9.60
C SER A 115 -7.69 -10.22 10.65
N GLN A 116 -8.78 -10.92 10.99
CA GLN A 116 -9.71 -10.47 12.02
C GLN A 116 -8.99 -10.23 13.37
N GLN A 117 -8.04 -11.11 13.71
CA GLN A 117 -7.25 -10.98 14.94
C GLN A 117 -6.42 -9.68 14.96
N LEU A 118 -5.83 -9.30 13.81
CA LEU A 118 -5.11 -8.03 13.70
C LEU A 118 -6.06 -6.84 13.86
N VAL A 119 -7.21 -6.87 13.20
CA VAL A 119 -8.21 -5.80 13.27
C VAL A 119 -8.71 -5.64 14.71
N ASP A 120 -9.05 -6.75 15.38
CA ASP A 120 -9.49 -6.74 16.78
C ASP A 120 -8.39 -6.19 17.71
N LEU A 121 -7.13 -6.57 17.48
CA LEU A 121 -6.01 -6.01 18.22
C LEU A 121 -5.90 -4.50 18.03
N LEU A 122 -5.99 -4.01 16.79
CA LEU A 122 -5.88 -2.58 16.48
C LEU A 122 -7.02 -1.78 17.09
N ILE A 123 -8.26 -2.27 17.02
CA ILE A 123 -9.44 -1.62 17.63
C ILE A 123 -9.24 -1.44 19.14
N ASN A 124 -8.63 -2.43 19.81
CA ASN A 124 -8.48 -2.43 21.25
C ASN A 124 -7.16 -1.79 21.76
N ARG A 125 -6.13 -1.68 20.92
CA ARG A 125 -4.78 -1.32 21.33
C ARG A 125 -4.13 -0.17 20.57
N ALA A 126 -4.59 0.14 19.35
CA ALA A 126 -4.03 1.24 18.56
C ALA A 126 -4.47 2.59 19.17
N ARG A 127 -3.55 3.26 19.86
CA ARG A 127 -3.84 4.52 20.55
C ARG A 127 -4.39 5.60 19.62
N SER A 128 -3.87 5.68 18.40
CA SER A 128 -4.34 6.61 17.36
C SER A 128 -5.78 6.35 16.91
N PHE A 129 -6.27 5.12 17.06
CA PHE A 129 -7.67 4.77 16.82
C PHE A 129 -8.53 4.97 18.08
N VAL A 130 -8.11 4.40 19.20
CA VAL A 130 -8.87 4.42 20.48
C VAL A 130 -9.15 5.84 20.99
N PHE A 131 -8.17 6.74 20.82
CA PHE A 131 -8.24 8.11 21.35
C PHE A 131 -8.53 9.18 20.28
N SER A 132 -8.96 8.75 19.08
CA SER A 132 -9.44 9.66 18.03
C SER A 132 -10.96 9.80 18.09
N THR A 133 -11.45 10.99 17.78
CA THR A 133 -12.87 11.21 17.53
C THR A 133 -13.25 10.66 16.15
N ALA A 134 -14.50 10.23 16.02
CA ALA A 134 -15.03 9.75 14.74
C ALA A 134 -14.96 10.85 13.66
N PRO A 135 -14.76 10.45 12.37
CA PRO A 135 -14.86 11.39 11.26
C PRO A 135 -16.29 11.96 11.16
N VAL A 136 -16.41 13.14 10.55
CA VAL A 136 -17.74 13.73 10.35
C VAL A 136 -18.58 12.86 9.39
N PRO A 137 -19.91 12.74 9.62
CA PRO A 137 -20.77 11.87 8.82
C PRO A 137 -20.71 12.11 7.31
N ALA A 138 -20.56 13.36 6.89
CA ALA A 138 -20.44 13.72 5.46
C ALA A 138 -19.17 13.11 4.82
N GLN A 139 -18.05 13.08 5.54
CA GLN A 139 -16.82 12.45 5.09
C GLN A 139 -16.98 10.94 4.95
N ALA A 140 -17.61 10.29 5.93
CA ALA A 140 -17.88 8.85 5.87
C ALA A 140 -18.85 8.50 4.72
N ALA A 141 -19.87 9.30 4.48
CA ALA A 141 -20.78 9.14 3.36
C ALA A 141 -20.09 9.32 2.00
N ALA A 142 -19.21 10.32 1.88
CA ALA A 142 -18.40 10.52 0.66
C ALA A 142 -17.47 9.34 0.41
N ALA A 143 -16.79 8.83 1.45
CA ALA A 143 -15.93 7.65 1.34
C ALA A 143 -16.72 6.42 0.88
N LYS A 144 -17.90 6.19 1.47
CA LYS A 144 -18.77 5.08 1.06
C LYS A 144 -19.18 5.22 -0.41
N ALA A 145 -19.65 6.37 -0.81
CA ALA A 145 -20.06 6.63 -2.20
C ALA A 145 -18.90 6.40 -3.19
N ALA A 146 -17.68 6.82 -2.83
CA ALA A 146 -16.50 6.60 -3.66
C ALA A 146 -16.13 5.11 -3.76
N VAL A 147 -16.22 4.36 -2.65
CA VAL A 147 -15.98 2.91 -2.64
C VAL A 147 -17.04 2.17 -3.47
N ASP A 148 -18.29 2.58 -3.40
CA ASP A 148 -19.35 2.01 -4.23
C ASP A 148 -19.11 2.34 -5.71
N TRP A 149 -18.80 3.59 -6.02
CA TRP A 149 -18.56 4.03 -7.40
C TRP A 149 -17.36 3.38 -8.04
N VAL A 150 -16.23 3.25 -7.31
CA VAL A 150 -15.02 2.64 -7.86
C VAL A 150 -15.22 1.19 -8.33
N GLN A 151 -16.28 0.53 -7.88
CA GLN A 151 -16.63 -0.84 -8.28
C GLN A 151 -17.53 -0.89 -9.54
N THR A 152 -17.95 0.25 -10.09
CA THR A 152 -18.85 0.33 -11.26
C THR A 152 -18.11 0.25 -12.59
N GLY A 153 -18.86 -0.01 -13.67
CA GLY A 153 -18.35 0.08 -15.03
C GLY A 153 -17.95 1.50 -15.44
N GLU A 154 -18.58 2.54 -14.87
CA GLU A 154 -18.20 3.94 -15.11
C GLU A 154 -16.80 4.24 -14.59
N ALA A 155 -16.44 3.70 -13.43
CA ALA A 155 -15.09 3.82 -12.90
C ALA A 155 -14.05 3.13 -13.79
N GLU A 156 -14.39 2.02 -14.45
CA GLU A 156 -13.51 1.37 -15.42
C GLU A 156 -13.27 2.25 -16.66
N ILE A 157 -14.31 2.92 -17.15
CA ILE A 157 -14.19 3.89 -18.25
C ILE A 157 -13.27 5.04 -17.84
N ALA A 158 -13.46 5.58 -16.62
CA ALA A 158 -12.62 6.65 -16.10
C ALA A 158 -11.16 6.23 -15.94
N ARG A 159 -10.92 5.01 -15.44
CA ARG A 159 -9.58 4.44 -15.32
C ARG A 159 -8.91 4.26 -16.69
N THR A 160 -9.60 3.71 -17.66
CA THR A 160 -9.11 3.55 -19.03
C THR A 160 -8.72 4.90 -19.65
N ARG A 161 -9.56 5.91 -19.46
CA ARG A 161 -9.25 7.28 -19.91
C ARG A 161 -8.00 7.83 -19.23
N LEU A 162 -7.85 7.63 -17.92
CA LEU A 162 -6.68 8.07 -17.17
C LEU A 162 -5.40 7.45 -17.73
N TRP A 163 -5.37 6.14 -17.94
CA TRP A 163 -4.20 5.46 -18.50
C TRP A 163 -3.87 5.94 -19.91
N GLY A 164 -4.87 6.20 -20.74
CA GLY A 164 -4.66 6.82 -22.06
C GLY A 164 -4.01 8.20 -21.99
N LEU A 165 -4.39 9.03 -20.99
CA LEU A 165 -3.77 10.34 -20.75
C LEU A 165 -2.34 10.20 -20.21
N VAL A 166 -2.09 9.23 -19.33
CA VAL A 166 -0.74 8.92 -18.83
C VAL A 166 0.18 8.51 -19.98
N ASP A 167 -0.27 7.63 -20.86
CA ASP A 167 0.50 7.20 -22.04
C ASP A 167 0.77 8.38 -23.00
N GLN A 168 -0.21 9.22 -23.22
CA GLN A 168 -0.05 10.42 -24.05
C GLN A 168 1.01 11.37 -23.47
N LEU A 169 0.96 11.63 -22.15
CA LEU A 169 1.93 12.48 -21.47
C LEU A 169 3.33 11.86 -21.53
N LYS A 170 3.44 10.58 -21.17
CA LYS A 170 4.69 9.82 -21.19
C LYS A 170 5.35 9.85 -22.56
N ASN A 171 4.61 9.52 -23.61
CA ASN A 171 5.11 9.52 -24.97
C ASN A 171 5.53 10.93 -25.41
N GLY A 172 4.73 11.96 -25.07
CA GLY A 172 5.06 13.35 -25.38
C GLY A 172 6.34 13.86 -24.69
N LEU A 173 6.62 13.39 -23.47
CA LEU A 173 7.86 13.71 -22.76
C LEU A 173 9.06 12.99 -23.37
N ILE A 174 8.95 11.69 -23.65
CA ILE A 174 9.98 10.88 -24.29
C ILE A 174 10.40 11.48 -25.66
N GLN A 175 9.41 11.86 -26.48
CA GLN A 175 9.65 12.51 -27.78
C GLN A 175 10.42 13.84 -27.67
N ARG A 176 10.36 14.49 -26.51
CA ARG A 176 11.10 15.72 -26.20
C ARG A 176 12.43 15.47 -25.50
N GLY A 177 12.88 14.22 -25.41
CA GLY A 177 14.17 13.83 -24.85
C GLY A 177 14.20 13.67 -23.32
N TRP A 178 13.04 13.69 -22.65
CA TRP A 178 12.98 13.39 -21.23
C TRP A 178 13.14 11.89 -20.98
N GLN A 179 13.96 11.55 -19.99
CA GLN A 179 14.07 10.19 -19.47
C GLN A 179 13.08 10.06 -18.30
N LEU A 180 12.21 9.08 -18.37
CA LEU A 180 11.24 8.76 -17.32
C LEU A 180 11.69 7.49 -16.60
N PRO A 181 11.38 7.36 -15.28
CA PRO A 181 11.65 6.16 -14.51
C PRO A 181 10.93 4.94 -15.05
#